data_6fb648ba0e0af9caec0b654b43225d6d
#
_entry.id   6fb648ba0e0af9caec0b654b43225d6d
#
_cell.length_a   1.000
_cell.length_b   1.000
_cell.length_c   1.000
_cell.angle_alpha   90.00
_cell.angle_beta   90.00
_cell.angle_gamma   90.00
#
_symmetry.space_group_name_H-M   'P 1'
#
loop_
_entity.id
_entity.type
_entity.pdbx_description
1 polymer ?
#
loop_
_entity_poly.entity_id
_entity_poly.type
_entity_poly.pdbx_seq_one_letter_code
_entity_poly.pdbx_strand_id
1 'polypeptide(L)'
;MKKLIGIVAALAVFFALQACGEGDDPSPGIRLSTETLDFPAGKSTLDLVVSCPQQWRLRVSAGWCYVLGADVLNEPCEGKTFKIGVDGNNSLEGREALITLTGADGTVKTVTVTQGAAEELAPVIESFRFRTAANAAKLPQDVVLEVGDGIISGRTSFVVEDKVLVPEFEFEGGGVYLGAQEVVSGETEVDFSGPVVLTVRSKGGEEREYRVSLVSFTGLPVVYIDTGGIPVVSKEEYVAASLKIVDNNGLRPSSVFKGDVTIKGRGNSTWGMPKKPYRLKFGKKQSLLGEPKDKSWVLLANYMDNACGIRNATAYAIGRLSCLEFTPTTHFVDVFLNDRYNGTYQLCEHMKISEDRVNVTDEGYLLEADQLDRLSPDDVYFRTERILMNIKDPDVEPGSPQYEWIRNYVNEAENALYGADFADPETGYAKYLNVDTYVDWYVISEITKTNDASLYTSCYMNIAPGGKLNMGPIWDFDICMGNTKWNGTDGRGPEGYWNRESPWFERMLQDPAFVRKVKERIGYFK
;
A
#
# COMPACT_ATOMS: atom_id res chain seq x y z
N MET A 1 27.97 10.19 2.17
CA MET A 1 29.34 10.59 1.84
C MET A 1 30.29 9.65 2.53
N LYS A 2 30.89 8.75 1.79
CA LYS A 2 32.27 8.25 1.84
C LYS A 2 32.31 7.02 0.94
N LYS A 3 32.74 7.26 -0.28
CA LYS A 3 33.14 6.23 -1.23
C LYS A 3 34.38 5.53 -0.69
N LEU A 4 34.35 4.22 -0.57
CA LEU A 4 35.56 3.43 -0.44
C LEU A 4 35.84 2.83 -1.81
N ILE A 5 36.87 3.33 -2.44
CA ILE A 5 37.44 2.81 -3.70
C ILE A 5 38.35 1.65 -3.29
N GLY A 6 37.97 0.44 -3.70
CA GLY A 6 38.85 -0.73 -3.60
C GLY A 6 39.90 -0.66 -4.69
N ILE A 7 41.15 -0.50 -4.29
CA ILE A 7 42.31 -0.55 -5.17
C ILE A 7 42.64 -2.01 -5.43
N VAL A 8 42.50 -2.45 -6.69
CA VAL A 8 43.07 -3.71 -7.19
C VAL A 8 44.56 -3.49 -7.35
N ALA A 9 45.33 -4.03 -6.44
CA ALA A 9 46.81 -4.08 -6.59
C ALA A 9 47.19 -5.23 -7.53
N ALA A 10 47.52 -4.88 -8.77
CA ALA A 10 48.21 -5.79 -9.67
C ALA A 10 49.62 -5.98 -9.17
N LEU A 11 49.95 -7.13 -8.61
CA LEU A 11 51.32 -7.51 -8.29
C LEU A 11 52.03 -7.94 -9.59
N ALA A 12 52.80 -7.04 -10.17
CA ALA A 12 53.77 -7.38 -11.21
C ALA A 12 55.00 -8.02 -10.54
N VAL A 13 55.17 -9.31 -10.70
CA VAL A 13 56.38 -10.02 -10.30
C VAL A 13 57.46 -9.73 -11.29
N PHE A 14 58.43 -8.91 -10.90
CA PHE A 14 59.71 -8.74 -11.64
C PHE A 14 60.59 -9.94 -11.39
N PHE A 15 60.89 -10.72 -12.42
CA PHE A 15 61.95 -11.71 -12.39
C PHE A 15 63.32 -11.02 -12.50
N ALA A 16 64.07 -11.03 -11.43
CA ALA A 16 65.50 -10.72 -11.45
C ALA A 16 66.26 -12.02 -11.85
N LEU A 17 66.82 -12.03 -13.03
CA LEU A 17 67.81 -13.00 -13.42
C LEU A 17 69.10 -12.75 -12.64
N GLN A 18 69.43 -13.63 -11.71
CA GLN A 18 70.78 -13.72 -11.15
C GLN A 18 71.45 -14.99 -11.78
N ALA A 19 72.42 -14.75 -12.65
CA ALA A 19 73.28 -15.75 -13.13
C ALA A 19 74.51 -15.93 -12.20
N CYS A 20 74.97 -17.14 -12.16
CA CYS A 20 76.30 -17.64 -11.75
C CYS A 20 76.32 -18.59 -10.57
N GLY A 21 76.70 -19.78 -10.86
CA GLY A 21 77.19 -20.84 -9.99
C GLY A 21 77.26 -22.14 -10.72
N GLU A 22 78.40 -22.38 -11.41
CA GLU A 22 78.77 -23.71 -11.95
C GLU A 22 78.88 -24.68 -10.76
N GLY A 23 78.05 -25.71 -10.80
CA GLY A 23 78.12 -26.89 -9.95
C GLY A 23 77.58 -28.04 -10.78
N ASP A 24 78.37 -29.00 -11.16
CA ASP A 24 78.01 -30.23 -11.82
C ASP A 24 76.80 -30.92 -11.16
N ASP A 25 75.68 -30.91 -11.83
CA ASP A 25 74.53 -31.73 -11.46
C ASP A 25 74.47 -32.95 -12.41
N PRO A 26 74.72 -34.13 -11.86
CA PRO A 26 74.69 -35.34 -12.67
C PRO A 26 73.25 -35.84 -12.79
N SER A 27 72.73 -35.79 -13.95
CA SER A 27 71.52 -36.38 -14.50
C SER A 27 70.45 -35.36 -14.84
N PRO A 28 70.07 -35.23 -16.10
CA PRO A 28 68.96 -34.36 -16.49
C PRO A 28 67.60 -35.02 -16.17
N GLY A 29 67.18 -34.82 -14.98
CA GLY A 29 65.81 -35.19 -14.53
C GLY A 29 64.73 -34.25 -15.06
N ILE A 30 63.49 -34.48 -14.69
CA ILE A 30 62.35 -33.63 -14.99
C ILE A 30 62.55 -32.26 -14.32
N ARG A 31 62.52 -31.17 -15.08
CA ARG A 31 62.50 -29.77 -14.58
C ARG A 31 61.16 -29.11 -14.89
N LEU A 32 60.61 -28.39 -13.91
CA LEU A 32 59.34 -27.69 -13.98
C LEU A 32 59.55 -26.19 -13.74
N SER A 33 58.75 -25.33 -14.39
CA SER A 33 58.75 -23.89 -14.14
C SER A 33 58.23 -23.54 -12.77
N THR A 34 57.36 -24.38 -12.19
CA THR A 34 56.79 -24.23 -10.85
C THR A 34 56.35 -25.58 -10.29
N GLU A 35 56.30 -25.69 -8.97
CA GLU A 35 55.77 -26.87 -8.26
C GLU A 35 54.35 -26.59 -7.71
N THR A 36 53.80 -25.36 -7.89
CA THR A 36 52.46 -24.98 -7.48
C THR A 36 51.77 -24.14 -8.55
N LEU A 37 50.46 -24.34 -8.74
CA LEU A 37 49.61 -23.54 -9.60
C LEU A 37 48.33 -23.18 -8.83
N ASP A 38 48.11 -21.87 -8.63
CA ASP A 38 46.99 -21.36 -7.87
C ASP A 38 45.94 -20.78 -8.83
N PHE A 39 44.74 -21.30 -8.80
CA PHE A 39 43.61 -20.92 -9.63
C PHE A 39 42.52 -20.20 -8.83
N PRO A 40 41.86 -19.17 -9.40
CA PRO A 40 40.62 -18.65 -8.85
C PRO A 40 39.51 -19.70 -8.98
N ALA A 41 38.36 -19.46 -8.30
CA ALA A 41 37.21 -20.36 -8.35
C ALA A 41 36.69 -20.61 -9.78
N GLY A 42 36.74 -19.59 -10.65
CA GLY A 42 36.27 -19.70 -12.02
C GLY A 42 37.08 -20.66 -12.89
N LYS A 43 36.49 -21.17 -13.99
CA LYS A 43 37.17 -21.93 -15.01
C LYS A 43 38.30 -21.11 -15.63
N SER A 44 39.53 -21.62 -15.63
CA SER A 44 40.68 -20.88 -16.12
C SER A 44 41.83 -21.82 -16.52
N THR A 45 42.90 -21.27 -17.12
CA THR A 45 44.09 -21.99 -17.52
C THR A 45 45.36 -21.24 -17.12
N LEU A 46 46.40 -21.99 -16.70
CA LEU A 46 47.73 -21.48 -16.43
C LEU A 46 48.76 -22.31 -17.23
N ASP A 47 49.93 -21.73 -17.44
CA ASP A 47 51.03 -22.37 -18.20
C ASP A 47 51.98 -23.07 -17.22
N LEU A 48 52.34 -24.32 -17.56
CA LEU A 48 53.41 -25.10 -16.94
C LEU A 48 54.47 -25.43 -17.97
N VAL A 49 55.70 -24.99 -17.74
CA VAL A 49 56.82 -25.32 -18.61
C VAL A 49 57.55 -26.57 -18.09
N VAL A 50 57.72 -27.54 -18.92
CA VAL A 50 58.34 -28.84 -18.62
C VAL A 50 59.53 -29.04 -19.50
N SER A 51 60.69 -29.48 -18.92
CA SER A 51 61.84 -30.01 -19.63
C SER A 51 62.13 -31.41 -19.09
N CYS A 52 62.19 -32.40 -19.96
CA CYS A 52 62.50 -33.77 -19.63
C CYS A 52 63.29 -34.41 -20.82
N PRO A 53 64.52 -34.84 -20.61
CA PRO A 53 65.38 -35.36 -21.70
C PRO A 53 65.01 -36.77 -22.10
N GLN A 54 64.06 -37.42 -21.50
CA GLN A 54 63.60 -38.77 -21.73
C GLN A 54 62.11 -38.85 -21.90
N GLN A 55 61.57 -39.98 -22.30
CA GLN A 55 60.10 -40.17 -22.26
C GLN A 55 59.59 -40.09 -20.83
N TRP A 56 58.41 -39.53 -20.64
CA TRP A 56 57.78 -39.32 -19.36
C TRP A 56 56.30 -39.54 -19.42
N ARG A 57 55.71 -39.84 -18.28
CA ARG A 57 54.25 -40.02 -18.10
C ARG A 57 53.66 -38.93 -17.22
N LEU A 58 52.41 -38.55 -17.53
CA LEU A 58 51.64 -37.59 -16.78
C LEU A 58 50.38 -38.25 -16.21
N ARG A 59 50.07 -37.93 -14.95
CA ARG A 59 48.85 -38.33 -14.31
C ARG A 59 48.29 -37.15 -13.50
N VAL A 60 46.97 -36.91 -13.59
CA VAL A 60 46.26 -35.93 -12.78
C VAL A 60 45.37 -36.67 -11.79
N SER A 61 45.36 -36.24 -10.51
CA SER A 61 44.65 -36.94 -9.43
C SER A 61 43.16 -36.67 -9.41
N ALA A 62 42.64 -35.59 -10.05
CA ALA A 62 41.26 -35.17 -10.00
C ALA A 62 40.71 -34.81 -11.38
N GLY A 63 39.46 -35.21 -11.68
CA GLY A 63 38.86 -35.02 -13.00
C GLY A 63 38.54 -33.57 -13.37
N TRP A 64 38.49 -32.65 -12.39
CA TRP A 64 38.25 -31.23 -12.60
C TRP A 64 39.50 -30.44 -13.04
N CYS A 65 40.68 -31.06 -12.91
CA CYS A 65 41.97 -30.54 -13.39
C CYS A 65 42.43 -31.36 -14.58
N TYR A 66 42.91 -30.73 -15.63
CA TYR A 66 43.33 -31.38 -16.84
C TYR A 66 44.50 -30.65 -17.51
N VAL A 67 45.24 -31.37 -18.32
CA VAL A 67 46.41 -30.85 -19.07
C VAL A 67 46.08 -30.85 -20.55
N LEU A 68 46.11 -29.68 -21.18
CA LEU A 68 45.87 -29.54 -22.60
C LEU A 68 47.14 -29.80 -23.40
N GLY A 69 47.05 -30.66 -24.43
CA GLY A 69 48.14 -30.95 -25.34
C GLY A 69 49.24 -31.85 -24.76
N ALA A 70 48.95 -32.56 -23.64
CA ALA A 70 49.83 -33.61 -23.12
C ALA A 70 49.16 -34.98 -23.28
N ASP A 71 49.91 -35.97 -23.71
CA ASP A 71 49.49 -37.37 -23.75
C ASP A 71 49.83 -38.08 -22.43
N VAL A 72 49.26 -39.25 -22.18
CA VAL A 72 49.64 -40.10 -21.04
C VAL A 72 51.10 -40.44 -21.04
N LEU A 73 51.68 -40.66 -22.25
CA LEU A 73 53.12 -40.86 -22.51
C LEU A 73 53.60 -39.73 -23.42
N ASN A 74 54.58 -38.98 -22.96
CA ASN A 74 55.13 -37.83 -23.68
C ASN A 74 56.57 -38.08 -24.10
N GLU A 75 56.93 -37.56 -25.26
CA GLU A 75 58.32 -37.60 -25.80
C GLU A 75 59.23 -36.61 -25.05
N PRO A 76 60.56 -36.80 -25.11
CA PRO A 76 61.49 -35.82 -24.55
C PRO A 76 61.24 -34.42 -25.03
N CYS A 77 61.36 -33.45 -24.14
CA CYS A 77 61.10 -32.03 -24.44
C CYS A 77 62.01 -31.10 -23.63
N GLU A 78 62.27 -29.91 -24.19
CA GLU A 78 63.03 -28.85 -23.57
C GLU A 78 62.20 -27.58 -23.59
N GLY A 79 61.85 -27.04 -22.41
CA GLY A 79 61.10 -25.81 -22.28
C GLY A 79 59.71 -25.85 -22.92
N LYS A 80 59.04 -27.01 -23.01
CA LYS A 80 57.72 -27.13 -23.61
C LYS A 80 56.65 -26.66 -22.65
N THR A 81 55.79 -25.73 -23.11
CA THR A 81 54.68 -25.20 -22.36
C THR A 81 53.44 -26.07 -22.52
N PHE A 82 52.84 -26.46 -21.40
CA PHE A 82 51.55 -27.12 -21.33
C PHE A 82 50.54 -26.19 -20.63
N LYS A 83 49.33 -26.18 -21.14
CA LYS A 83 48.22 -25.44 -20.48
C LYS A 83 47.52 -26.36 -19.50
N ILE A 84 47.57 -25.98 -18.23
CA ILE A 84 46.84 -26.64 -17.16
C ILE A 84 45.49 -25.95 -17.04
N GLY A 85 44.41 -26.68 -17.21
CA GLY A 85 43.04 -26.17 -17.11
C GLY A 85 42.34 -26.70 -15.87
N VAL A 86 41.44 -25.89 -15.33
CA VAL A 86 40.53 -26.29 -14.23
C VAL A 86 39.09 -25.94 -14.62
N ASP A 87 38.15 -26.80 -14.27
CA ASP A 87 36.73 -26.47 -14.32
C ASP A 87 36.35 -25.57 -13.14
N GLY A 88 35.26 -24.80 -13.28
CA GLY A 88 34.82 -23.93 -12.20
C GLY A 88 34.56 -24.69 -10.89
N ASN A 89 35.01 -24.14 -9.77
CA ASN A 89 34.70 -24.60 -8.43
C ASN A 89 33.50 -23.83 -7.91
N ASN A 90 32.35 -24.45 -7.86
CA ASN A 90 31.10 -23.87 -7.32
C ASN A 90 30.92 -24.15 -5.83
N SER A 91 31.87 -24.82 -5.16
CA SER A 91 31.86 -25.05 -3.71
C SER A 91 32.38 -23.85 -2.95
N LEU A 92 31.88 -23.62 -1.73
CA LEU A 92 32.44 -22.66 -0.79
C LEU A 92 33.76 -23.11 -0.15
N GLU A 93 34.23 -24.29 -0.51
CA GLU A 93 35.53 -24.82 -0.08
C GLU A 93 36.52 -24.85 -1.25
N GLY A 94 37.77 -24.47 -0.99
CA GLY A 94 38.88 -24.65 -1.92
C GLY A 94 39.15 -26.12 -2.17
N ARG A 95 39.74 -26.46 -3.30
CA ARG A 95 40.08 -27.83 -3.66
C ARG A 95 41.49 -27.95 -4.19
N GLU A 96 42.07 -29.16 -4.09
CA GLU A 96 43.44 -29.43 -4.48
C GLU A 96 43.50 -30.66 -5.40
N ALA A 97 44.43 -30.64 -6.33
CA ALA A 97 44.78 -31.75 -7.18
C ALA A 97 46.30 -31.81 -7.37
N LEU A 98 46.78 -33.00 -7.70
CA LEU A 98 48.20 -33.25 -7.99
C LEU A 98 48.36 -33.64 -9.46
N ILE A 99 49.31 -33.00 -10.13
CA ILE A 99 49.84 -33.44 -11.42
C ILE A 99 51.16 -34.13 -11.15
N THR A 100 51.23 -35.41 -11.44
CA THR A 100 52.43 -36.23 -11.25
C THR A 100 53.08 -36.52 -12.59
N LEU A 101 54.37 -36.16 -12.73
CA LEU A 101 55.19 -36.44 -13.89
C LEU A 101 56.20 -37.49 -13.46
N THR A 102 56.32 -38.60 -14.26
CA THR A 102 57.22 -39.69 -13.98
C THR A 102 58.09 -39.97 -15.23
N GLY A 103 59.35 -39.78 -15.09
CA GLY A 103 60.37 -40.08 -16.15
C GLY A 103 60.58 -41.57 -16.31
N ALA A 104 61.13 -41.97 -17.44
CA ALA A 104 61.46 -43.38 -17.74
C ALA A 104 62.56 -43.95 -16.80
N ASP A 105 63.36 -43.09 -16.18
CA ASP A 105 64.34 -43.42 -15.14
C ASP A 105 63.75 -43.59 -13.75
N GLY A 106 62.42 -43.40 -13.57
CA GLY A 106 61.72 -43.45 -12.31
C GLY A 106 61.72 -42.12 -11.53
N THR A 107 62.34 -41.07 -12.08
CA THR A 107 62.24 -39.72 -11.44
C THR A 107 60.80 -39.26 -11.39
N VAL A 108 60.32 -38.79 -10.22
CA VAL A 108 58.96 -38.27 -10.02
C VAL A 108 59.05 -36.82 -9.65
N LYS A 109 58.24 -35.99 -10.31
CA LYS A 109 57.96 -34.59 -9.93
C LYS A 109 56.47 -34.40 -9.80
N THR A 110 56.03 -33.55 -8.87
CA THR A 110 54.64 -33.21 -8.66
C THR A 110 54.42 -31.71 -8.78
N VAL A 111 53.28 -31.33 -9.31
CA VAL A 111 52.77 -29.98 -9.27
C VAL A 111 51.47 -30.00 -8.48
N THR A 112 51.42 -29.24 -7.39
CA THR A 112 50.22 -29.04 -6.62
C THR A 112 49.38 -27.97 -7.32
N VAL A 113 48.11 -28.33 -7.62
CA VAL A 113 47.14 -27.42 -8.21
C VAL A 113 46.11 -27.10 -7.14
N THR A 114 46.06 -25.83 -6.72
CA THR A 114 45.04 -25.35 -5.80
C THR A 114 44.00 -24.54 -6.56
N GLN A 115 42.73 -24.61 -6.14
CA GLN A 115 41.68 -23.77 -6.67
C GLN A 115 40.84 -23.19 -5.53
N GLY A 116 40.67 -21.87 -5.57
CA GLY A 116 39.87 -21.14 -4.56
C GLY A 116 38.41 -21.59 -4.48
N ALA A 117 37.79 -21.30 -3.37
CA ALA A 117 36.35 -21.45 -3.15
C ALA A 117 35.56 -20.42 -3.98
N ALA A 118 34.31 -20.75 -4.32
CA ALA A 118 33.36 -19.76 -4.83
C ALA A 118 33.07 -18.69 -3.77
N GLU A 119 32.82 -17.47 -4.22
CA GLU A 119 32.36 -16.40 -3.33
C GLU A 119 30.95 -16.72 -2.82
N GLU A 120 30.74 -16.55 -1.55
CA GLU A 120 29.40 -16.63 -0.97
C GLU A 120 28.65 -15.35 -1.30
N LEU A 121 27.56 -15.46 -2.07
CA LEU A 121 26.69 -14.36 -2.39
C LEU A 121 25.55 -14.28 -1.36
N ALA A 122 25.26 -13.06 -0.90
CA ALA A 122 24.11 -12.82 -0.03
C ALA A 122 22.80 -13.26 -0.71
N PRO A 123 21.84 -13.84 0.04
CA PRO A 123 20.58 -14.31 -0.52
C PRO A 123 19.66 -13.13 -0.85
N VAL A 124 19.66 -12.65 -2.09
CA VAL A 124 18.91 -11.46 -2.52
C VAL A 124 18.12 -11.73 -3.80
N ILE A 125 16.86 -11.26 -3.84
CA ILE A 125 16.09 -11.11 -5.08
C ILE A 125 16.30 -9.69 -5.60
N GLU A 126 16.80 -9.57 -6.83
CA GLU A 126 17.10 -8.28 -7.47
C GLU A 126 15.95 -7.78 -8.32
N SER A 127 15.26 -8.66 -9.03
CA SER A 127 14.11 -8.34 -9.87
C SER A 127 13.03 -9.41 -9.75
N PHE A 128 11.75 -9.00 -9.92
CA PHE A 128 10.62 -9.91 -9.88
C PHE A 128 9.52 -9.45 -10.83
N ARG A 129 9.05 -10.35 -11.70
CA ARG A 129 8.00 -10.04 -12.68
C ARG A 129 7.22 -11.28 -13.10
N PHE A 130 6.06 -11.04 -13.72
CA PHE A 130 5.31 -12.05 -14.43
C PHE A 130 5.26 -11.67 -15.91
N ARG A 131 5.78 -12.52 -16.78
CA ARG A 131 5.70 -12.29 -18.22
C ARG A 131 4.46 -12.93 -18.82
N THR A 132 3.84 -12.22 -19.75
CA THR A 132 2.73 -12.73 -20.56
C THR A 132 3.12 -14.00 -21.31
N ALA A 133 4.38 -14.09 -21.79
CA ALA A 133 4.87 -15.26 -22.52
C ALA A 133 4.76 -16.57 -21.72
N ALA A 134 5.02 -16.51 -20.40
CA ALA A 134 4.88 -17.66 -19.49
C ALA A 134 3.46 -17.81 -18.93
N ASN A 135 2.61 -16.76 -19.02
CA ASN A 135 1.29 -16.68 -18.43
C ASN A 135 0.21 -16.23 -19.44
N ALA A 136 0.37 -16.61 -20.72
CA ALA A 136 -0.39 -16.05 -21.85
C ALA A 136 -1.91 -16.19 -21.75
N ALA A 137 -2.42 -17.23 -21.08
CA ALA A 137 -3.86 -17.44 -20.88
C ALA A 137 -4.42 -16.65 -19.68
N LYS A 138 -3.57 -16.06 -18.84
CA LYS A 138 -3.93 -15.48 -17.54
C LYS A 138 -3.65 -13.98 -17.47
N LEU A 139 -2.57 -13.49 -18.09
CA LEU A 139 -2.15 -12.10 -18.02
C LEU A 139 -2.37 -11.36 -19.35
N PRO A 140 -3.04 -10.20 -19.35
CA PRO A 140 -3.19 -9.35 -20.55
C PRO A 140 -1.91 -8.58 -20.90
N GLN A 141 -1.00 -8.41 -19.94
CA GLN A 141 0.29 -7.70 -20.10
C GLN A 141 1.28 -8.17 -19.04
N ASP A 142 2.58 -7.89 -19.28
CA ASP A 142 3.63 -8.14 -18.30
C ASP A 142 3.39 -7.31 -17.02
N VAL A 143 3.67 -7.92 -15.87
CA VAL A 143 3.54 -7.29 -14.55
C VAL A 143 4.90 -7.28 -13.87
N VAL A 144 5.46 -6.10 -13.65
CA VAL A 144 6.70 -5.91 -12.89
C VAL A 144 6.39 -5.55 -11.46
N LEU A 145 7.04 -6.22 -10.50
CA LEU A 145 6.87 -5.96 -9.08
C LEU A 145 8.04 -5.12 -8.55
N GLU A 146 7.76 -4.28 -7.57
CA GLU A 146 8.77 -3.54 -6.83
C GLU A 146 9.40 -4.47 -5.79
N VAL A 147 10.73 -4.58 -5.82
CA VAL A 147 11.52 -5.37 -4.88
C VAL A 147 12.10 -4.43 -3.82
N GLY A 148 11.77 -4.68 -2.58
CA GLY A 148 12.27 -3.96 -1.40
C GLY A 148 12.91 -4.91 -0.39
N ASP A 149 13.22 -4.42 0.80
CA ASP A 149 13.83 -5.20 1.87
C ASP A 149 12.80 -6.18 2.47
N GLY A 150 12.86 -7.45 2.05
CA GLY A 150 11.95 -8.50 2.49
C GLY A 150 10.50 -8.37 1.97
N ILE A 151 10.23 -7.43 1.06
CA ILE A 151 8.89 -7.20 0.50
C ILE A 151 9.00 -7.08 -1.01
N ILE A 152 8.17 -7.86 -1.72
CA ILE A 152 7.98 -7.74 -3.16
C ILE A 152 6.50 -7.48 -3.40
N SER A 153 6.18 -6.36 -4.04
CA SER A 153 4.80 -5.97 -4.23
C SER A 153 4.51 -5.50 -5.64
N GLY A 154 3.34 -5.84 -6.13
CA GLY A 154 2.89 -5.41 -7.44
C GLY A 154 1.38 -5.47 -7.57
N ARG A 155 0.91 -4.96 -8.71
CA ARG A 155 -0.51 -4.89 -9.03
C ARG A 155 -0.78 -5.48 -10.39
N THR A 156 -1.88 -6.21 -10.49
CA THR A 156 -2.41 -6.71 -11.75
C THR A 156 -3.84 -6.20 -11.98
N SER A 157 -4.29 -6.26 -13.22
CA SER A 157 -5.66 -5.88 -13.55
C SER A 157 -6.66 -6.77 -12.81
N PHE A 158 -7.80 -6.21 -12.42
CA PHE A 158 -8.91 -6.94 -11.79
C PHE A 158 -9.48 -8.06 -12.69
N VAL A 159 -9.27 -8.01 -14.02
CA VAL A 159 -9.67 -9.08 -14.94
C VAL A 159 -8.81 -10.34 -14.82
N VAL A 160 -7.70 -10.28 -14.09
CA VAL A 160 -6.85 -11.44 -13.81
C VAL A 160 -7.43 -12.18 -12.60
N GLU A 161 -8.29 -13.15 -12.87
CA GLU A 161 -8.97 -13.95 -11.85
C GLU A 161 -8.07 -15.08 -11.33
N ASP A 162 -7.39 -15.79 -12.24
CA ASP A 162 -6.43 -16.84 -11.91
C ASP A 162 -5.04 -16.26 -11.65
N LYS A 163 -4.58 -16.35 -10.41
CA LYS A 163 -3.27 -15.89 -9.95
C LYS A 163 -2.30 -17.01 -9.67
N VAL A 164 -2.55 -18.21 -10.16
CA VAL A 164 -1.55 -19.28 -10.25
C VAL A 164 -0.65 -18.94 -11.44
N LEU A 165 0.49 -18.31 -11.16
CA LEU A 165 1.34 -17.69 -12.17
C LEU A 165 2.77 -18.24 -12.09
N VAL A 166 3.46 -18.19 -13.21
CA VAL A 166 4.91 -18.48 -13.30
C VAL A 166 5.67 -17.17 -13.09
N PRO A 167 6.36 -16.98 -11.95
CA PRO A 167 7.21 -15.82 -11.72
C PRO A 167 8.54 -15.94 -12.47
N GLU A 168 9.05 -14.82 -12.96
CA GLU A 168 10.42 -14.68 -13.45
C GLU A 168 11.15 -13.70 -12.55
N PHE A 169 12.32 -14.11 -12.04
CA PHE A 169 13.10 -13.31 -11.10
C PHE A 169 14.60 -13.53 -11.31
N GLU A 170 15.36 -12.49 -11.00
CA GLU A 170 16.82 -12.55 -10.88
C GLU A 170 17.17 -12.54 -9.39
N PHE A 171 18.14 -13.35 -8.99
CA PHE A 171 18.54 -13.50 -7.60
C PHE A 171 20.01 -13.86 -7.44
N GLU A 172 20.58 -13.50 -6.32
CA GLU A 172 21.86 -14.01 -5.85
C GLU A 172 21.63 -15.03 -4.74
N GLY A 173 22.44 -16.10 -4.72
CA GLY A 173 22.34 -17.17 -3.73
C GLY A 173 22.38 -18.56 -4.33
N GLY A 174 21.92 -19.53 -3.58
CA GLY A 174 21.89 -20.96 -3.94
C GLY A 174 20.56 -21.45 -4.52
N GLY A 175 19.45 -20.76 -4.19
CA GLY A 175 18.11 -21.11 -4.69
C GLY A 175 17.00 -20.32 -4.03
N VAL A 176 15.81 -20.34 -4.64
CA VAL A 176 14.59 -19.72 -4.13
C VAL A 176 13.55 -20.79 -3.83
N TYR A 177 12.88 -20.71 -2.68
CA TYR A 177 12.01 -21.77 -2.17
C TYR A 177 10.66 -21.22 -1.68
N LEU A 178 9.62 -22.01 -1.91
CA LEU A 178 8.31 -21.86 -1.26
C LEU A 178 8.16 -23.01 -0.24
N GLY A 179 8.45 -22.74 1.02
CA GLY A 179 8.59 -23.78 2.02
C GLY A 179 9.73 -24.75 1.69
N ALA A 180 9.43 -26.01 1.38
CA ALA A 180 10.41 -27.03 0.97
C ALA A 180 10.56 -27.15 -0.56
N GLN A 181 9.68 -26.55 -1.34
CA GLN A 181 9.68 -26.65 -2.80
C GLN A 181 10.57 -25.57 -3.39
N GLU A 182 11.49 -25.96 -4.28
CA GLU A 182 12.27 -25.03 -5.08
C GLU A 182 11.38 -24.37 -6.13
N VAL A 183 11.52 -23.03 -6.26
CA VAL A 183 10.84 -22.22 -7.26
C VAL A 183 11.86 -21.82 -8.31
N VAL A 184 11.72 -22.40 -9.49
CA VAL A 184 12.60 -22.12 -10.65
C VAL A 184 12.02 -20.95 -11.43
N SER A 185 12.82 -19.89 -11.61
CA SER A 185 12.46 -18.68 -12.35
C SER A 185 12.02 -19.01 -13.78
N GLY A 186 10.84 -18.58 -14.17
CA GLY A 186 10.28 -18.80 -15.51
C GLY A 186 9.67 -20.19 -15.74
N GLU A 187 9.65 -21.09 -14.73
CA GLU A 187 9.17 -22.47 -14.89
C GLU A 187 8.13 -22.89 -13.86
N THR A 188 8.32 -22.55 -12.58
CA THR A 188 7.46 -23.05 -11.48
C THR A 188 6.22 -22.19 -11.32
N GLU A 189 5.03 -22.81 -11.39
CA GLU A 189 3.77 -22.13 -11.03
C GLU A 189 3.65 -21.96 -9.51
N VAL A 190 3.21 -20.76 -9.08
CA VAL A 190 2.95 -20.42 -7.68
C VAL A 190 1.62 -19.67 -7.60
N ASP A 191 0.81 -19.97 -6.58
CA ASP A 191 -0.46 -19.30 -6.33
C ASP A 191 -0.26 -17.97 -5.57
N PHE A 192 -0.46 -16.86 -6.27
CA PHE A 192 -0.40 -15.48 -5.74
C PHE A 192 -1.80 -14.89 -5.44
N SER A 193 -2.83 -15.71 -5.24
CA SER A 193 -4.15 -15.23 -4.81
C SER A 193 -4.13 -14.60 -3.41
N GLY A 194 -3.14 -14.96 -2.60
CA GLY A 194 -2.78 -14.34 -1.33
C GLY A 194 -1.29 -13.99 -1.26
N PRO A 195 -0.82 -13.39 -0.16
CA PRO A 195 0.60 -13.16 0.06
C PRO A 195 1.39 -14.47 0.15
N VAL A 196 2.49 -14.55 -0.58
CA VAL A 196 3.40 -15.71 -0.63
C VAL A 196 4.72 -15.35 0.03
N VAL A 197 5.29 -16.25 0.82
CA VAL A 197 6.63 -16.07 1.40
C VAL A 197 7.60 -16.95 0.64
N LEU A 198 8.54 -16.31 -0.09
CA LEU A 198 9.66 -16.97 -0.75
C LEU A 198 10.90 -16.84 0.12
N THR A 199 11.64 -17.93 0.29
CA THR A 199 12.91 -17.96 1.01
C THR A 199 14.04 -18.10 0.01
N VAL A 200 14.96 -17.14 -0.04
CA VAL A 200 16.22 -17.26 -0.77
C VAL A 200 17.26 -17.85 0.17
N ARG A 201 17.97 -18.88 -0.28
CA ARG A 201 19.05 -19.51 0.48
C ARG A 201 20.38 -19.25 -0.19
N SER A 202 21.40 -18.85 0.57
CA SER A 202 22.76 -18.86 0.08
C SER A 202 23.32 -20.28 0.02
N LYS A 203 24.46 -20.47 -0.64
CA LYS A 203 25.16 -21.76 -0.65
C LYS A 203 25.69 -22.16 0.74
N GLY A 204 25.97 -21.16 1.59
CA GLY A 204 26.42 -21.36 2.97
C GLY A 204 25.28 -21.60 3.97
N GLY A 205 24.02 -21.51 3.51
CA GLY A 205 22.84 -21.80 4.34
C GLY A 205 22.24 -20.57 5.02
N GLU A 206 22.69 -19.34 4.70
CA GLU A 206 22.02 -18.12 5.09
C GLU A 206 20.66 -18.03 4.37
N GLU A 207 19.61 -17.60 5.09
CA GLU A 207 18.27 -17.48 4.54
C GLU A 207 17.76 -16.04 4.63
N ARG A 208 17.04 -15.61 3.59
CA ARG A 208 16.31 -14.35 3.56
C ARG A 208 14.91 -14.54 3.01
N GLU A 209 13.92 -14.05 3.74
CA GLU A 209 12.51 -14.16 3.36
C GLU A 209 12.06 -12.91 2.60
N TYR A 210 11.26 -13.14 1.55
CA TYR A 210 10.56 -12.13 0.79
C TYR A 210 9.06 -12.42 0.79
N ARG A 211 8.29 -11.49 1.33
CA ARG A 211 6.83 -11.53 1.24
C ARG A 211 6.38 -10.95 -0.09
N VAL A 212 5.95 -11.81 -1.00
CA VAL A 212 5.44 -11.42 -2.32
C VAL A 212 3.93 -11.17 -2.25
N SER A 213 3.48 -10.02 -2.72
CA SER A 213 2.06 -9.65 -2.77
C SER A 213 1.68 -9.13 -4.15
N LEU A 214 0.75 -9.83 -4.82
CA LEU A 214 0.18 -9.44 -6.10
C LEU A 214 -1.29 -9.05 -5.91
N VAL A 215 -1.59 -7.75 -5.91
CA VAL A 215 -2.92 -7.21 -5.65
C VAL A 215 -3.62 -6.87 -6.96
N SER A 216 -4.89 -7.28 -7.10
CA SER A 216 -5.73 -6.81 -8.19
C SER A 216 -6.13 -5.35 -7.96
N PHE A 217 -5.97 -4.50 -8.96
CA PHE A 217 -6.50 -3.14 -8.92
C PHE A 217 -7.83 -3.06 -9.68
N THR A 218 -8.71 -2.23 -9.17
CA THR A 218 -10.10 -2.12 -9.63
C THR A 218 -10.27 -1.14 -10.80
N GLY A 219 -9.23 -0.44 -11.22
CA GLY A 219 -9.29 0.72 -12.12
C GLY A 219 -9.60 2.03 -11.39
N LEU A 220 -9.82 1.98 -10.07
CA LEU A 220 -9.98 3.17 -9.23
C LEU A 220 -8.63 3.88 -9.03
N PRO A 221 -8.63 5.19 -8.75
CA PRO A 221 -7.44 5.88 -8.28
C PRO A 221 -6.87 5.20 -7.04
N VAL A 222 -5.55 5.16 -6.92
CA VAL A 222 -4.87 4.56 -5.77
C VAL A 222 -4.25 5.64 -4.91
N VAL A 223 -4.56 5.60 -3.63
CA VAL A 223 -4.01 6.48 -2.59
C VAL A 223 -2.95 5.71 -1.81
N TYR A 224 -1.71 6.12 -1.94
CA TYR A 224 -0.58 5.63 -1.15
C TYR A 224 -0.34 6.58 0.01
N ILE A 225 -0.31 6.04 1.22
CA ILE A 225 -0.02 6.78 2.45
C ILE A 225 1.15 6.09 3.13
N ASP A 226 2.22 6.83 3.35
CA ASP A 226 3.40 6.34 4.05
C ASP A 226 3.62 7.18 5.32
N THR A 227 3.54 6.53 6.47
CA THR A 227 3.79 7.11 7.81
C THR A 227 5.19 6.82 8.32
N GLY A 228 6.09 6.30 7.48
CA GLY A 228 7.40 5.81 7.90
C GLY A 228 7.29 4.60 8.84
N GLY A 229 6.26 3.77 8.66
CA GLY A 229 5.99 2.59 9.49
C GLY A 229 5.31 2.90 10.84
N ILE A 230 5.03 4.16 11.16
CA ILE A 230 4.32 4.53 12.40
C ILE A 230 2.85 4.13 12.28
N PRO A 231 2.31 3.30 13.20
CA PRO A 231 0.92 2.88 13.14
C PRO A 231 -0.05 4.02 13.49
N VAL A 232 -1.16 4.12 12.78
CA VAL A 232 -2.25 5.05 13.07
C VAL A 232 -3.22 4.39 14.05
N VAL A 233 -3.09 4.69 15.34
CA VAL A 233 -3.80 4.01 16.43
C VAL A 233 -4.74 4.91 17.23
N SER A 234 -4.72 6.23 16.98
CA SER A 234 -5.49 7.22 17.72
C SER A 234 -6.47 7.99 16.83
N LYS A 235 -7.57 8.45 17.40
CA LYS A 235 -8.51 9.42 16.81
C LYS A 235 -8.14 10.86 17.17
N GLU A 236 -7.35 11.06 18.20
CA GLU A 236 -6.96 12.37 18.73
C GLU A 236 -5.66 12.84 18.11
N GLU A 237 -4.66 11.97 18.03
CA GLU A 237 -3.32 12.29 17.59
C GLU A 237 -3.12 12.07 16.09
N TYR A 238 -2.53 13.08 15.45
CA TYR A 238 -2.14 12.99 14.05
C TYR A 238 -0.73 12.41 13.89
N VAL A 239 -0.58 11.48 12.97
CA VAL A 239 0.70 10.94 12.50
C VAL A 239 1.10 11.67 11.22
N ALA A 240 2.34 12.12 11.13
CA ALA A 240 2.89 12.68 9.91
C ALA A 240 3.01 11.58 8.83
N ALA A 241 2.66 11.92 7.59
CA ALA A 241 2.71 10.99 6.46
C ALA A 241 3.02 11.71 5.15
N SER A 242 3.51 10.97 4.17
CA SER A 242 3.45 11.38 2.78
C SER A 242 2.22 10.73 2.11
N LEU A 243 1.62 11.45 1.16
CA LEU A 243 0.48 10.97 0.40
C LEU A 243 0.74 11.14 -1.10
N LYS A 244 0.48 10.08 -1.85
CA LYS A 244 0.52 10.08 -3.31
C LYS A 244 -0.78 9.49 -3.84
N ILE A 245 -1.41 10.16 -4.80
CA ILE A 245 -2.57 9.64 -5.53
C ILE A 245 -2.12 9.35 -6.96
N VAL A 246 -2.42 8.15 -7.43
CA VAL A 246 -2.17 7.70 -8.79
C VAL A 246 -3.53 7.40 -9.43
N ASP A 247 -3.80 8.07 -10.54
CA ASP A 247 -4.94 7.70 -11.36
C ASP A 247 -4.60 6.45 -12.17
N ASN A 248 -5.38 5.40 -11.96
CA ASN A 248 -5.26 4.13 -12.70
C ASN A 248 -6.31 4.00 -13.79
N ASN A 249 -6.86 5.09 -14.26
CA ASN A 249 -7.81 5.09 -15.34
C ASN A 249 -7.10 4.74 -16.66
N GLY A 250 -6.83 3.44 -16.83
CA GLY A 250 -6.16 2.87 -17.98
C GLY A 250 -4.83 2.19 -17.68
N LEU A 251 -4.11 1.78 -18.74
CA LEU A 251 -2.88 0.99 -18.70
C LEU A 251 -1.62 1.79 -18.30
N ARG A 252 -1.74 3.11 -18.16
CA ARG A 252 -0.62 3.99 -17.80
C ARG A 252 -0.99 4.84 -16.60
N PRO A 253 -0.70 4.37 -15.38
CA PRO A 253 -0.94 5.15 -14.17
C PRO A 253 -0.15 6.46 -14.20
N SER A 254 -0.84 7.57 -13.87
CA SER A 254 -0.23 8.88 -13.72
C SER A 254 -0.40 9.40 -12.29
N SER A 255 0.65 10.00 -11.72
CA SER A 255 0.52 10.65 -10.42
C SER A 255 -0.26 11.95 -10.58
N VAL A 256 -1.43 12.03 -9.91
CA VAL A 256 -2.29 13.23 -9.94
C VAL A 256 -2.11 14.08 -8.68
N PHE A 257 -1.48 13.54 -7.64
CA PHE A 257 -1.12 14.28 -6.43
C PHE A 257 0.07 13.63 -5.71
N LYS A 258 0.94 14.46 -5.13
CA LYS A 258 2.00 14.05 -4.19
C LYS A 258 2.27 15.18 -3.20
N GLY A 259 2.28 14.91 -1.91
CA GLY A 259 2.56 15.90 -0.88
C GLY A 259 2.50 15.34 0.54
N ASP A 260 2.87 16.20 1.49
CA ASP A 260 2.82 15.87 2.91
C ASP A 260 1.42 16.03 3.45
N VAL A 261 1.05 15.15 4.37
CA VAL A 261 -0.25 15.11 5.05
C VAL A 261 -0.07 14.65 6.49
N THR A 262 -1.03 14.91 7.33
CA THR A 262 -1.17 14.22 8.61
C THR A 262 -2.41 13.37 8.61
N ILE A 263 -2.34 12.19 9.21
CA ILE A 263 -3.41 11.19 9.26
C ILE A 263 -3.73 10.80 10.70
N LYS A 264 -5.02 10.64 11.00
CA LYS A 264 -5.49 10.04 12.25
C LYS A 264 -6.72 9.16 12.03
N GLY A 265 -7.08 8.37 13.01
CA GLY A 265 -8.36 7.67 13.03
C GLY A 265 -9.56 8.64 13.10
N ARG A 266 -10.74 8.16 12.69
CA ARG A 266 -12.01 8.88 12.81
C ARG A 266 -13.18 7.93 13.04
N GLY A 267 -14.36 8.52 13.30
CA GLY A 267 -15.61 7.80 13.50
C GLY A 267 -15.78 7.31 14.93
N ASN A 268 -17.01 6.99 15.30
CA ASN A 268 -17.37 6.45 16.60
C ASN A 268 -17.35 4.90 16.55
N SER A 269 -18.49 4.28 16.24
CA SER A 269 -18.58 2.82 16.10
C SER A 269 -17.65 2.25 15.03
N THR A 270 -17.48 2.95 13.91
CA THR A 270 -16.65 2.52 12.78
C THR A 270 -15.16 2.47 13.12
N TRP A 271 -14.66 3.26 14.07
CA TRP A 271 -13.29 3.14 14.56
C TRP A 271 -13.03 1.83 15.29
N GLY A 272 -14.04 1.25 15.92
CA GLY A 272 -13.99 -0.08 16.55
C GLY A 272 -13.88 -1.24 15.54
N MET A 273 -14.20 -1.02 14.26
CA MET A 273 -14.25 -2.07 13.24
C MET A 273 -12.85 -2.47 12.75
N PRO A 274 -12.69 -3.67 12.17
CA PRO A 274 -11.40 -4.14 11.64
C PRO A 274 -10.80 -3.23 10.58
N LYS A 275 -11.60 -2.73 9.62
CA LYS A 275 -11.19 -1.76 8.61
C LYS A 275 -11.44 -0.36 9.13
N LYS A 276 -10.36 0.40 9.35
CA LYS A 276 -10.39 1.70 10.02
C LYS A 276 -10.65 2.85 9.05
N PRO A 277 -11.57 3.79 9.37
CA PRO A 277 -11.69 5.05 8.65
C PRO A 277 -10.64 6.06 9.13
N TYR A 278 -10.24 6.98 8.24
CA TYR A 278 -9.18 7.95 8.54
C TYR A 278 -9.60 9.39 8.24
N ARG A 279 -8.99 10.33 8.94
CA ARG A 279 -9.00 11.76 8.63
C ARG A 279 -7.63 12.19 8.15
N LEU A 280 -7.62 12.91 7.03
CA LEU A 280 -6.44 13.50 6.42
C LEU A 280 -6.47 15.01 6.65
N LYS A 281 -5.33 15.62 7.03
CA LYS A 281 -5.21 17.07 7.21
C LYS A 281 -3.92 17.55 6.56
N PHE A 282 -4.05 18.44 5.58
CA PHE A 282 -2.94 19.06 4.86
C PHE A 282 -2.54 20.38 5.51
N GLY A 283 -1.26 20.74 5.41
CA GLY A 283 -0.76 22.04 5.87
C GLY A 283 -1.32 23.22 5.06
N LYS A 284 -1.63 22.99 3.78
CA LYS A 284 -2.24 23.96 2.85
C LYS A 284 -3.46 23.32 2.18
N LYS A 285 -4.41 24.13 1.69
CA LYS A 285 -5.56 23.67 0.91
C LYS A 285 -5.07 22.92 -0.34
N GLN A 286 -5.56 21.69 -0.55
CA GLN A 286 -5.24 20.80 -1.68
C GLN A 286 -6.51 20.37 -2.41
N SER A 287 -6.46 20.32 -3.74
CA SER A 287 -7.46 19.66 -4.57
C SER A 287 -7.07 18.19 -4.72
N LEU A 288 -7.96 17.30 -4.41
CA LEU A 288 -7.77 15.86 -4.63
C LEU A 288 -8.80 15.39 -5.65
N LEU A 289 -8.37 14.70 -6.68
CA LEU A 289 -9.20 14.14 -7.76
C LEU A 289 -10.15 15.15 -8.44
N GLY A 290 -9.73 16.42 -8.51
CA GLY A 290 -10.51 17.48 -9.19
C GLY A 290 -11.46 18.25 -8.29
N GLU A 291 -11.66 17.83 -7.04
CA GLU A 291 -12.55 18.51 -6.11
C GLU A 291 -11.98 19.86 -5.61
N PRO A 292 -12.82 20.76 -5.12
CA PRO A 292 -12.41 22.05 -4.56
C PRO A 292 -11.35 21.90 -3.47
N LYS A 293 -10.46 22.90 -3.37
CA LYS A 293 -9.31 22.86 -2.46
C LYS A 293 -9.72 22.99 -1.01
N ASP A 294 -9.36 22.02 -0.19
CA ASP A 294 -9.44 22.13 1.27
C ASP A 294 -8.26 21.45 1.98
N LYS A 295 -8.10 21.75 3.29
CA LYS A 295 -7.09 21.10 4.15
C LYS A 295 -7.56 19.76 4.68
N SER A 296 -8.86 19.51 4.77
CA SER A 296 -9.44 18.39 5.50
C SER A 296 -10.21 17.44 4.57
N TRP A 297 -9.81 16.17 4.60
CA TRP A 297 -10.43 15.08 3.83
C TRP A 297 -10.63 13.87 4.71
N VAL A 298 -11.51 12.97 4.30
CA VAL A 298 -11.75 11.72 5.02
C VAL A 298 -11.68 10.53 4.07
N LEU A 299 -11.23 9.41 4.61
CA LEU A 299 -11.29 8.09 3.98
C LEU A 299 -12.32 7.27 4.76
N LEU A 300 -13.52 7.13 4.18
CA LEU A 300 -14.58 6.30 4.74
C LEU A 300 -14.30 4.84 4.41
N ALA A 301 -14.25 4.00 5.43
CA ALA A 301 -13.91 2.59 5.28
C ALA A 301 -15.07 1.75 4.70
N ASN A 302 -16.30 2.24 4.80
CA ASN A 302 -17.55 1.57 4.42
C ASN A 302 -17.65 0.14 4.97
N TYR A 303 -17.11 -0.10 6.17
CA TYR A 303 -17.09 -1.45 6.76
C TYR A 303 -18.49 -1.95 7.07
N MET A 304 -19.36 -1.07 7.54
CA MET A 304 -20.76 -1.41 7.82
C MET A 304 -21.57 -1.61 6.54
N ASP A 305 -21.17 -0.99 5.43
CA ASP A 305 -21.73 -1.18 4.08
C ASP A 305 -20.95 -2.22 3.27
N ASN A 306 -20.59 -3.35 3.87
CA ASN A 306 -19.74 -4.36 3.25
C ASN A 306 -20.41 -5.19 2.13
N ALA A 307 -21.71 -5.04 1.94
CA ALA A 307 -22.45 -5.74 0.88
C ALA A 307 -22.27 -5.10 -0.49
N CYS A 308 -22.20 -3.76 -0.57
CA CYS A 308 -22.06 -3.04 -1.82
C CYS A 308 -21.10 -1.83 -1.74
N GLY A 309 -20.91 -1.22 -0.57
CA GLY A 309 -19.99 -0.10 -0.35
C GLY A 309 -20.42 1.23 -0.97
N ILE A 310 -21.61 1.32 -1.61
CA ILE A 310 -22.04 2.48 -2.41
C ILE A 310 -23.16 3.31 -1.79
N ARG A 311 -23.68 2.93 -0.61
CA ARG A 311 -24.85 3.59 -0.02
C ARG A 311 -24.62 5.08 0.25
N ASN A 312 -23.51 5.45 0.86
CA ASN A 312 -23.12 6.84 1.04
C ASN A 312 -23.05 7.60 -0.30
N ALA A 313 -22.36 7.03 -1.30
CA ALA A 313 -22.23 7.66 -2.61
C ALA A 313 -23.58 7.86 -3.29
N THR A 314 -24.50 6.89 -3.17
CA THR A 314 -25.87 6.97 -3.73
C THR A 314 -26.68 8.05 -3.01
N ALA A 315 -26.66 8.08 -1.68
CA ALA A 315 -27.35 9.11 -0.91
C ALA A 315 -26.84 10.52 -1.23
N TYR A 316 -25.52 10.69 -1.36
CA TYR A 316 -24.92 11.96 -1.75
C TYR A 316 -25.25 12.35 -3.21
N ALA A 317 -25.35 11.37 -4.12
CA ALA A 317 -25.81 11.64 -5.48
C ALA A 317 -27.26 12.16 -5.49
N ILE A 318 -28.13 11.58 -4.68
CA ILE A 318 -29.51 12.07 -4.48
C ILE A 318 -29.48 13.48 -3.82
N GLY A 319 -28.66 13.68 -2.81
CA GLY A 319 -28.51 14.96 -2.11
C GLY A 319 -28.11 16.11 -3.03
N ARG A 320 -27.26 15.87 -4.03
CA ARG A 320 -26.90 16.88 -5.03
C ARG A 320 -28.06 17.30 -5.97
N LEU A 321 -29.16 16.57 -6.00
CA LEU A 321 -30.39 16.93 -6.71
C LEU A 321 -31.36 17.74 -5.82
N SER A 322 -31.00 17.93 -4.56
CA SER A 322 -31.83 18.66 -3.58
C SER A 322 -31.51 20.15 -3.54
N CYS A 323 -32.23 20.88 -2.71
CA CYS A 323 -31.94 22.28 -2.41
C CYS A 323 -30.93 22.47 -1.27
N LEU A 324 -30.32 21.39 -0.76
CA LEU A 324 -29.28 21.49 0.25
C LEU A 324 -28.05 22.17 -0.36
N GLU A 325 -27.57 23.23 0.28
CA GLU A 325 -26.52 24.08 -0.25
C GLU A 325 -25.21 23.30 -0.52
N PHE A 326 -24.90 22.35 0.35
CA PHE A 326 -23.74 21.49 0.23
C PHE A 326 -24.12 20.02 0.42
N THR A 327 -23.57 19.18 -0.43
CA THR A 327 -23.57 17.73 -0.28
C THR A 327 -22.18 17.22 -0.61
N PRO A 328 -21.51 16.45 0.25
CA PRO A 328 -20.15 16.01 0.03
C PRO A 328 -19.98 15.27 -1.29
N THR A 329 -18.90 15.56 -2.00
CA THR A 329 -18.44 14.77 -3.14
C THR A 329 -17.53 13.66 -2.67
N THR A 330 -17.58 12.54 -3.36
CA THR A 330 -16.80 11.35 -2.99
C THR A 330 -16.23 10.64 -4.20
N HIS A 331 -15.07 10.01 -4.01
CA HIS A 331 -14.42 9.14 -4.98
C HIS A 331 -14.07 7.81 -4.34
N PHE A 332 -14.40 6.71 -5.00
CA PHE A 332 -13.87 5.41 -4.60
C PHE A 332 -12.39 5.34 -4.97
N VAL A 333 -11.59 4.90 -4.04
CA VAL A 333 -10.14 4.79 -4.17
C VAL A 333 -9.63 3.51 -3.53
N ASP A 334 -8.61 2.90 -4.10
CA ASP A 334 -7.85 1.86 -3.42
C ASP A 334 -6.80 2.50 -2.53
N VAL A 335 -6.63 2.01 -1.31
CA VAL A 335 -5.70 2.59 -0.33
C VAL A 335 -4.59 1.60 0.01
N PHE A 336 -3.36 2.07 -0.10
CA PHE A 336 -2.18 1.44 0.47
C PHE A 336 -1.69 2.27 1.66
N LEU A 337 -1.52 1.64 2.81
CA LEU A 337 -0.96 2.26 4.01
C LEU A 337 0.32 1.51 4.37
N ASN A 338 1.47 2.22 4.33
CA ASN A 338 2.81 1.63 4.53
C ASN A 338 3.00 0.37 3.67
N ASP A 339 2.85 0.53 2.35
CA ASP A 339 2.96 -0.50 1.31
C ASP A 339 2.02 -1.72 1.45
N ARG A 340 1.08 -1.67 2.40
CA ARG A 340 0.06 -2.71 2.57
C ARG A 340 -1.27 -2.25 1.98
N TYR A 341 -1.84 -3.08 1.11
CA TYR A 341 -3.19 -2.85 0.61
C TYR A 341 -4.20 -2.88 1.77
N ASN A 342 -4.92 -1.80 1.94
CA ASN A 342 -5.88 -1.61 3.02
C ASN A 342 -7.35 -1.70 2.55
N GLY A 343 -7.54 -1.97 1.26
CA GLY A 343 -8.85 -2.12 0.62
C GLY A 343 -9.33 -0.86 -0.08
N THR A 344 -10.53 -0.95 -0.65
CA THR A 344 -11.21 0.17 -1.30
C THR A 344 -11.87 1.07 -0.26
N TYR A 345 -11.61 2.37 -0.36
CA TYR A 345 -12.17 3.42 0.50
C TYR A 345 -12.99 4.39 -0.32
N GLN A 346 -13.75 5.23 0.36
CA GLN A 346 -14.41 6.39 -0.22
C GLN A 346 -13.69 7.65 0.27
N LEU A 347 -12.89 8.27 -0.61
CA LEU A 347 -12.28 9.56 -0.34
C LEU A 347 -13.37 10.61 -0.43
N CYS A 348 -13.58 11.35 0.65
CA CYS A 348 -14.71 12.25 0.80
C CYS A 348 -14.27 13.60 1.36
N GLU A 349 -14.97 14.64 1.00
CA GLU A 349 -14.86 15.95 1.62
C GLU A 349 -15.27 15.87 3.10
N HIS A 350 -14.51 16.55 3.95
CA HIS A 350 -14.86 16.65 5.37
C HIS A 350 -15.86 17.77 5.61
N MET A 351 -16.87 17.49 6.45
CA MET A 351 -17.85 18.47 6.90
C MET A 351 -17.19 19.58 7.70
N LYS A 352 -17.32 20.81 7.25
CA LYS A 352 -16.83 22.02 7.91
C LYS A 352 -17.33 23.28 7.22
N ILE A 353 -17.25 24.41 7.89
CA ILE A 353 -17.47 25.72 7.28
C ILE A 353 -16.30 26.05 6.35
N SER A 354 -16.58 26.29 5.10
CA SER A 354 -15.65 26.89 4.11
C SER A 354 -16.42 27.29 2.85
N GLU A 355 -15.80 28.16 2.04
CA GLU A 355 -16.38 28.70 0.80
C GLU A 355 -16.88 27.59 -0.15
N ASP A 356 -16.14 26.51 -0.29
CA ASP A 356 -16.46 25.39 -1.19
C ASP A 356 -17.19 24.23 -0.50
N ARG A 357 -17.65 24.39 0.74
CA ARG A 357 -18.38 23.37 1.50
C ARG A 357 -19.62 23.97 2.16
N VAL A 358 -19.74 23.95 3.48
CA VAL A 358 -20.83 24.63 4.16
C VAL A 358 -20.50 26.13 4.18
N ASN A 359 -21.07 26.88 3.24
CA ASN A 359 -20.72 28.29 3.02
C ASN A 359 -21.63 29.22 3.82
N VAL A 360 -21.48 29.21 5.14
CA VAL A 360 -22.23 30.10 6.05
C VAL A 360 -21.39 31.24 6.61
N THR A 361 -20.24 31.52 5.99
CA THR A 361 -19.22 32.48 6.45
C THR A 361 -18.54 32.08 7.75
N ASP A 362 -17.47 32.76 8.14
CA ASP A 362 -16.73 32.47 9.40
C ASP A 362 -17.53 32.85 10.65
N GLU A 363 -18.63 33.60 10.50
CA GLU A 363 -19.54 33.99 11.62
C GLU A 363 -20.77 33.08 11.73
N GLY A 364 -20.93 32.13 10.80
CA GLY A 364 -22.01 31.15 10.81
C GLY A 364 -21.71 29.95 11.71
N TYR A 365 -22.63 28.99 11.75
CA TYR A 365 -22.52 27.81 12.58
C TYR A 365 -22.81 26.54 11.76
N LEU A 366 -22.05 25.51 12.03
CA LEU A 366 -22.33 24.13 11.67
C LEU A 366 -22.59 23.35 12.96
N LEU A 367 -23.77 22.76 13.05
CA LEU A 367 -24.26 22.02 14.21
C LEU A 367 -24.49 20.56 13.84
N GLU A 368 -24.39 19.67 14.82
CA GLU A 368 -24.72 18.26 14.68
C GLU A 368 -25.69 17.85 15.81
N ALA A 369 -26.88 17.33 15.46
CA ALA A 369 -27.67 16.61 16.44
C ALA A 369 -26.95 15.31 16.79
N ASP A 370 -26.64 15.11 18.07
CA ASP A 370 -25.82 14.01 18.54
C ASP A 370 -26.26 13.51 19.93
N GLN A 371 -25.55 12.48 20.43
CA GLN A 371 -25.80 11.89 21.74
C GLN A 371 -24.65 12.18 22.70
N LEU A 372 -24.99 12.27 24.00
CA LEU A 372 -24.03 12.60 25.04
C LEU A 372 -22.85 11.62 25.11
N ASP A 373 -23.08 10.33 24.88
CA ASP A 373 -22.09 9.27 24.92
C ASP A 373 -21.19 9.22 23.66
N ARG A 374 -21.47 10.04 22.67
CA ARG A 374 -20.70 10.17 21.42
C ARG A 374 -19.84 11.42 21.37
N LEU A 375 -20.05 12.35 22.30
CA LEU A 375 -19.27 13.56 22.38
C LEU A 375 -17.84 13.29 22.85
N SER A 376 -16.90 14.01 22.26
CA SER A 376 -15.53 14.09 22.75
C SER A 376 -15.44 15.02 23.95
N PRO A 377 -14.42 14.89 24.82
CA PRO A 377 -14.27 15.78 26.00
C PRO A 377 -14.20 17.26 25.65
N ASP A 378 -13.71 17.59 24.44
CA ASP A 378 -13.54 18.97 23.97
C ASP A 378 -14.74 19.49 23.16
N ASP A 379 -15.79 18.65 22.94
CA ASP A 379 -16.98 19.08 22.20
C ASP A 379 -17.82 20.06 23.01
N VAL A 380 -18.21 21.17 22.39
CA VAL A 380 -19.09 22.18 22.97
C VAL A 380 -20.50 21.95 22.45
N TYR A 381 -21.43 21.75 23.38
CA TYR A 381 -22.79 21.40 23.06
C TYR A 381 -23.81 22.12 23.95
N PHE A 382 -25.07 22.11 23.54
CA PHE A 382 -26.22 22.52 24.33
C PHE A 382 -27.39 21.55 24.11
N ARG A 383 -28.38 21.62 24.97
CA ARG A 383 -29.63 20.89 24.82
C ARG A 383 -30.79 21.86 24.61
N THR A 384 -31.68 21.49 23.69
CA THR A 384 -33.03 21.96 23.68
C THR A 384 -33.89 21.04 24.57
N GLU A 385 -35.20 21.19 24.57
CA GLU A 385 -36.07 20.25 25.27
C GLU A 385 -35.97 18.83 24.68
N ARG A 386 -35.73 18.70 23.35
CA ARG A 386 -35.90 17.45 22.62
C ARG A 386 -34.60 16.89 22.03
N ILE A 387 -33.67 17.74 21.68
CA ILE A 387 -32.43 17.33 21.00
C ILE A 387 -31.18 17.88 21.68
N LEU A 388 -30.06 17.17 21.52
CA LEU A 388 -28.74 17.66 21.89
C LEU A 388 -28.05 18.15 20.61
N MET A 389 -27.52 19.38 20.66
CA MET A 389 -26.80 20.00 19.55
C MET A 389 -25.32 20.18 19.89
N ASN A 390 -24.45 19.55 19.15
CA ASN A 390 -23.00 19.71 19.19
C ASN A 390 -22.60 20.81 18.20
N ILE A 391 -21.82 21.79 18.63
CA ILE A 391 -21.30 22.86 17.77
C ILE A 391 -20.02 22.36 17.13
N LYS A 392 -20.07 22.11 15.83
CA LYS A 392 -18.93 21.54 15.08
C LYS A 392 -17.99 22.60 14.51
N ASP A 393 -18.50 23.76 14.23
CA ASP A 393 -17.78 24.92 13.69
C ASP A 393 -18.65 26.19 13.89
N PRO A 394 -18.11 27.32 14.33
CA PRO A 394 -16.74 27.55 14.77
C PRO A 394 -16.45 26.99 16.17
N ASP A 395 -15.16 26.98 16.53
CA ASP A 395 -14.78 26.75 17.93
C ASP A 395 -15.32 27.87 18.80
N VAL A 396 -16.17 27.56 19.78
CA VAL A 396 -16.78 28.54 20.69
C VAL A 396 -16.54 28.13 22.15
N GLU A 397 -16.40 29.11 23.03
CA GLU A 397 -16.31 28.85 24.46
C GLU A 397 -17.71 28.71 25.06
N PRO A 398 -17.98 27.72 25.93
CA PRO A 398 -19.23 27.60 26.65
C PRO A 398 -19.57 28.89 27.43
N GLY A 399 -20.79 29.41 27.25
CA GLY A 399 -21.24 30.64 27.88
C GLY A 399 -20.74 31.93 27.22
N SER A 400 -19.99 31.85 26.11
CA SER A 400 -19.65 33.03 25.32
C SER A 400 -20.88 33.63 24.63
N PRO A 401 -20.84 34.89 24.18
CA PRO A 401 -21.95 35.50 23.46
C PRO A 401 -22.36 34.72 22.20
N GLN A 402 -21.37 34.12 21.50
CA GLN A 402 -21.62 33.27 20.32
C GLN A 402 -22.34 31.97 20.71
N TYR A 403 -21.88 31.29 21.75
CA TYR A 403 -22.55 30.11 22.28
C TYR A 403 -24.00 30.42 22.72
N GLU A 404 -24.21 31.51 23.47
CA GLU A 404 -25.54 31.90 23.94
C GLU A 404 -26.46 32.26 22.76
N TRP A 405 -25.95 32.93 21.74
CA TRP A 405 -26.73 33.30 20.57
C TRP A 405 -27.27 32.07 19.85
N ILE A 406 -26.40 31.13 19.50
CA ILE A 406 -26.85 29.95 18.75
C ILE A 406 -27.74 29.03 19.59
N ARG A 407 -27.41 28.85 20.87
CA ARG A 407 -28.26 28.11 21.79
C ARG A 407 -29.67 28.72 21.88
N ASN A 408 -29.77 30.02 22.05
CA ASN A 408 -31.07 30.72 22.17
C ASN A 408 -31.83 30.65 20.85
N TYR A 409 -31.17 30.84 19.71
CA TYR A 409 -31.80 30.76 18.39
C TYR A 409 -32.44 29.38 18.15
N VAL A 410 -31.73 28.29 18.43
CA VAL A 410 -32.25 26.92 18.25
C VAL A 410 -33.37 26.62 19.22
N ASN A 411 -33.29 27.10 20.47
CA ASN A 411 -34.37 26.96 21.44
C ASN A 411 -35.61 27.76 21.03
N GLU A 412 -35.47 28.99 20.52
CA GLU A 412 -36.60 29.77 19.99
C GLU A 412 -37.25 29.07 18.79
N ALA A 413 -36.45 28.49 17.89
CA ALA A 413 -36.95 27.70 16.77
C ALA A 413 -37.77 26.48 17.23
N GLU A 414 -37.27 25.74 18.24
CA GLU A 414 -38.00 24.59 18.80
C GLU A 414 -39.27 25.07 19.55
N ASN A 415 -39.19 26.13 20.31
CA ASN A 415 -40.37 26.69 21.00
C ASN A 415 -41.45 27.14 20.00
N ALA A 416 -41.06 27.78 18.90
CA ALA A 416 -41.99 28.15 17.83
C ALA A 416 -42.60 26.91 17.14
N LEU A 417 -41.81 25.85 16.92
CA LEU A 417 -42.28 24.60 16.32
C LEU A 417 -43.32 23.89 17.21
N TYR A 418 -43.16 23.91 18.52
CA TYR A 418 -44.07 23.22 19.43
C TYR A 418 -45.11 24.16 20.03
N GLY A 419 -45.11 25.44 19.67
CA GLY A 419 -46.10 26.42 20.09
C GLY A 419 -47.49 26.19 19.48
N ALA A 420 -48.47 26.95 19.94
CA ALA A 420 -49.85 26.86 19.47
C ALA A 420 -49.96 27.24 17.97
N ASP A 421 -49.25 28.29 17.58
CA ASP A 421 -49.28 28.85 16.22
C ASP A 421 -48.13 28.34 15.35
N PHE A 422 -47.68 27.10 15.57
CA PHE A 422 -46.49 26.54 14.95
C PHE A 422 -46.50 26.59 13.43
N ALA A 423 -47.66 26.43 12.80
CA ALA A 423 -47.80 26.42 11.33
C ALA A 423 -47.97 27.83 10.72
N ASP A 424 -48.01 28.90 11.55
CA ASP A 424 -48.08 30.26 11.05
C ASP A 424 -46.73 30.64 10.36
N PRO A 425 -46.74 31.14 9.13
CA PRO A 425 -45.53 31.43 8.39
C PRO A 425 -44.65 32.55 8.96
N GLU A 426 -45.22 33.46 9.77
CA GLU A 426 -44.51 34.62 10.32
C GLU A 426 -44.09 34.45 11.77
N THR A 427 -44.85 33.69 12.55
CA THR A 427 -44.62 33.50 13.99
C THR A 427 -44.25 32.07 14.37
N GLY A 428 -44.59 31.10 13.55
CA GLY A 428 -44.27 29.69 13.74
C GLY A 428 -42.84 29.30 13.33
N TYR A 429 -42.61 28.02 13.19
CA TYR A 429 -41.27 27.48 12.92
C TYR A 429 -40.67 28.00 11.61
N ALA A 430 -41.46 28.32 10.59
CA ALA A 430 -41.01 28.82 9.31
C ALA A 430 -40.29 30.19 9.39
N LYS A 431 -40.47 30.91 10.51
CA LYS A 431 -39.69 32.12 10.81
C LYS A 431 -38.20 31.80 11.02
N TYR A 432 -37.90 30.71 11.67
CA TYR A 432 -36.56 30.32 12.11
C TYR A 432 -35.91 29.30 11.20
N LEU A 433 -36.68 28.37 10.63
CA LEU A 433 -36.20 27.25 9.85
C LEU A 433 -36.39 27.51 8.35
N ASN A 434 -35.38 27.15 7.55
CA ASN A 434 -35.51 27.07 6.09
C ASN A 434 -36.26 25.79 5.72
N VAL A 435 -37.57 25.86 5.65
CA VAL A 435 -38.49 24.72 5.52
C VAL A 435 -38.11 23.81 4.32
N ASP A 436 -37.66 24.36 3.21
CA ASP A 436 -37.35 23.59 2.00
C ASP A 436 -36.20 22.63 2.24
N THR A 437 -35.19 23.02 3.02
CA THR A 437 -34.07 22.14 3.37
C THR A 437 -34.49 20.98 4.27
N TYR A 438 -35.42 21.22 5.19
CA TYR A 438 -36.01 20.15 6.03
C TYR A 438 -36.86 19.19 5.23
N VAL A 439 -37.62 19.70 4.26
CA VAL A 439 -38.41 18.86 3.32
C VAL A 439 -37.48 17.94 2.52
N ASP A 440 -36.47 18.49 1.88
CA ASP A 440 -35.54 17.70 1.06
C ASP A 440 -34.77 16.68 1.89
N TRP A 441 -34.24 17.09 3.05
CA TRP A 441 -33.55 16.18 3.95
C TRP A 441 -34.45 15.02 4.43
N TYR A 442 -35.71 15.32 4.79
CA TYR A 442 -36.69 14.32 5.19
C TYR A 442 -37.00 13.35 4.02
N VAL A 443 -37.23 13.88 2.82
CA VAL A 443 -37.52 13.06 1.63
C VAL A 443 -36.34 12.15 1.29
N ILE A 444 -35.10 12.67 1.30
CA ILE A 444 -33.89 11.86 1.08
C ILE A 444 -33.81 10.75 2.12
N SER A 445 -34.01 11.07 3.40
CA SER A 445 -33.96 10.11 4.49
C SER A 445 -35.03 9.02 4.39
N GLU A 446 -36.24 9.36 3.91
CA GLU A 446 -37.32 8.41 3.69
C GLU A 446 -37.12 7.55 2.44
N ILE A 447 -36.58 8.10 1.35
CA ILE A 447 -36.25 7.32 0.13
C ILE A 447 -35.14 6.31 0.42
N THR A 448 -34.11 6.73 1.15
CA THR A 448 -32.97 5.88 1.46
C THR A 448 -33.23 4.95 2.64
N LYS A 449 -34.30 5.19 3.43
CA LYS A 449 -34.57 4.43 4.65
C LYS A 449 -33.39 4.44 5.61
N THR A 450 -32.80 5.62 5.85
CA THR A 450 -31.71 5.72 6.81
C THR A 450 -32.24 5.60 8.25
N ASN A 451 -31.52 4.85 9.06
CA ASN A 451 -31.90 4.60 10.45
C ASN A 451 -31.37 5.63 11.44
N ASP A 452 -30.28 6.31 11.09
CA ASP A 452 -29.65 7.33 11.94
C ASP A 452 -30.30 8.71 11.80
N ALA A 453 -31.23 8.88 10.86
CA ALA A 453 -31.85 10.13 10.51
C ALA A 453 -32.99 10.55 11.44
N SER A 454 -32.89 10.28 12.72
CA SER A 454 -33.95 10.59 13.71
C SER A 454 -33.63 11.83 14.54
N LEU A 455 -32.79 12.76 14.06
CA LEU A 455 -32.20 13.83 14.85
C LEU A 455 -31.54 13.32 16.15
N TYR A 456 -30.91 12.17 16.03
CA TYR A 456 -30.32 11.45 17.12
C TYR A 456 -28.77 11.44 17.03
N THR A 457 -28.23 11.30 15.82
CA THR A 457 -26.79 11.40 15.55
C THR A 457 -26.55 11.68 14.06
N SER A 458 -25.41 12.27 13.74
CA SER A 458 -24.97 12.55 12.35
C SER A 458 -25.96 13.39 11.52
N CYS A 459 -26.84 14.13 12.19
CA CYS A 459 -27.80 15.01 11.54
C CYS A 459 -27.32 16.46 11.66
N TYR A 460 -26.86 17.00 10.54
CA TYR A 460 -26.25 18.33 10.53
C TYR A 460 -27.27 19.42 10.23
N MET A 461 -27.01 20.60 10.81
CA MET A 461 -27.72 21.84 10.53
C MET A 461 -26.71 22.98 10.40
N ASN A 462 -27.06 24.02 9.66
CA ASN A 462 -26.18 25.16 9.49
C ASN A 462 -26.95 26.46 9.41
N ILE A 463 -26.31 27.55 9.80
CA ILE A 463 -26.93 28.87 9.76
C ILE A 463 -25.87 29.94 9.46
N ALA A 464 -26.16 30.78 8.46
CA ALA A 464 -25.42 32.00 8.21
C ALA A 464 -25.94 33.16 9.08
N PRO A 465 -25.13 34.20 9.38
CA PRO A 465 -25.57 35.36 10.12
C PRO A 465 -26.81 36.03 9.48
N GLY A 466 -27.86 36.22 10.29
CA GLY A 466 -29.14 36.81 9.83
C GLY A 466 -29.98 35.89 8.95
N GLY A 467 -29.54 34.68 8.69
CA GLY A 467 -30.25 33.64 7.94
C GLY A 467 -31.21 32.82 8.80
N LYS A 468 -31.81 31.81 8.17
CA LYS A 468 -32.56 30.76 8.83
C LYS A 468 -31.74 29.52 9.03
N LEU A 469 -32.05 28.72 10.02
CA LEU A 469 -31.44 27.43 10.27
C LEU A 469 -31.80 26.48 9.13
N ASN A 470 -30.78 26.02 8.36
CA ASN A 470 -30.92 25.02 7.32
C ASN A 470 -30.72 23.63 7.90
N MET A 471 -31.44 22.64 7.38
CA MET A 471 -31.14 21.24 7.58
C MET A 471 -30.10 20.79 6.57
N GLY A 472 -29.15 19.96 7.00
CA GLY A 472 -28.03 19.50 6.17
C GLY A 472 -26.68 20.11 6.57
N PRO A 473 -25.59 19.62 5.96
CA PRO A 473 -25.52 18.61 4.88
C PRO A 473 -25.95 17.21 5.32
N ILE A 474 -26.24 16.35 4.35
CA ILE A 474 -26.47 14.92 4.63
C ILE A 474 -25.14 14.21 4.90
N TRP A 475 -25.18 13.22 5.80
CA TRP A 475 -24.01 12.45 6.22
C TRP A 475 -24.41 11.08 6.76
N ASP A 476 -23.50 10.08 6.67
CA ASP A 476 -23.56 8.77 7.35
C ASP A 476 -24.72 7.88 6.89
N PHE A 477 -24.76 7.58 5.61
CA PHE A 477 -25.81 6.76 4.97
C PHE A 477 -25.37 5.31 4.73
N ASP A 478 -24.38 4.80 5.44
CA ASP A 478 -23.88 3.42 5.24
C ASP A 478 -24.83 2.34 5.79
N ILE A 479 -25.70 2.69 6.74
CA ILE A 479 -26.73 1.80 7.31
C ILE A 479 -28.14 2.13 6.79
N CYS A 480 -28.27 2.42 5.51
CA CYS A 480 -29.53 2.70 4.82
C CYS A 480 -29.81 1.67 3.71
N MET A 481 -30.86 1.88 2.91
CA MET A 481 -31.20 1.08 1.70
C MET A 481 -31.14 -0.43 1.98
N GLY A 482 -31.81 -0.90 3.03
CA GLY A 482 -31.90 -2.30 3.41
C GLY A 482 -30.72 -2.86 4.20
N ASN A 483 -29.69 -2.07 4.51
CA ASN A 483 -28.60 -2.47 5.42
C ASN A 483 -29.00 -2.23 6.88
N THR A 484 -29.89 -3.05 7.41
CA THR A 484 -30.60 -2.82 8.67
C THR A 484 -30.02 -3.57 9.88
N LYS A 485 -29.02 -4.43 9.66
CA LYS A 485 -28.48 -5.33 10.70
C LYS A 485 -27.74 -4.63 11.86
N TRP A 486 -27.37 -3.36 11.68
CA TRP A 486 -26.47 -2.67 12.60
C TRP A 486 -27.15 -1.93 13.75
N ASN A 487 -28.47 -1.67 13.67
CA ASN A 487 -29.18 -0.82 14.61
C ASN A 487 -30.54 -1.38 15.08
N GLY A 488 -30.69 -2.70 15.03
CA GLY A 488 -31.88 -3.38 15.58
C GLY A 488 -33.14 -3.28 14.71
N THR A 489 -33.03 -2.81 13.47
CA THR A 489 -34.15 -2.80 12.51
C THR A 489 -34.08 -3.97 11.52
N ASP A 490 -33.40 -5.03 11.91
CA ASP A 490 -33.20 -6.22 11.08
C ASP A 490 -34.52 -6.80 10.59
N GLY A 491 -34.62 -7.10 9.28
CA GLY A 491 -35.86 -7.59 8.67
C GLY A 491 -36.91 -6.53 8.34
N ARG A 492 -36.69 -5.26 8.62
CA ARG A 492 -37.58 -4.17 8.25
C ARG A 492 -37.50 -3.90 6.74
N GLY A 493 -38.65 -3.98 6.05
CA GLY A 493 -38.77 -3.74 4.60
C GLY A 493 -38.73 -2.27 4.20
N PRO A 494 -38.83 -1.97 2.89
CA PRO A 494 -38.81 -0.59 2.39
C PRO A 494 -40.12 0.16 2.62
N GLU A 495 -41.14 -0.50 3.14
CA GLU A 495 -42.48 0.04 3.31
C GLU A 495 -42.58 1.04 4.46
N GLY A 496 -43.57 1.91 4.39
CA GLY A 496 -43.89 2.88 5.43
C GLY A 496 -42.93 4.06 5.51
N TYR A 497 -43.01 4.78 6.58
CA TYR A 497 -42.18 5.94 6.90
C TYR A 497 -41.32 5.62 8.12
N TRP A 498 -39.99 5.87 8.02
CA TRP A 498 -39.03 5.51 9.07
C TRP A 498 -38.71 6.69 10.00
N ASN A 499 -38.78 7.92 9.48
CA ASN A 499 -38.42 9.15 10.20
C ASN A 499 -39.61 9.99 10.60
N ARG A 500 -40.84 9.46 10.45
CA ARG A 500 -42.06 10.18 10.74
C ARG A 500 -42.19 10.60 12.21
N GLU A 501 -41.66 9.78 13.11
CA GLU A 501 -41.75 10.00 14.58
C GLU A 501 -40.46 10.64 15.13
N SER A 502 -39.53 11.07 14.26
CA SER A 502 -38.34 11.80 14.68
C SER A 502 -38.72 13.15 15.31
N PRO A 503 -38.00 13.60 16.34
CA PRO A 503 -38.19 14.93 16.89
C PRO A 503 -38.24 15.99 15.79
N TRP A 504 -38.98 17.08 15.99
CA TRP A 504 -39.25 18.12 15.02
C TRP A 504 -40.07 17.66 13.81
N PHE A 505 -39.69 16.57 13.09
CA PHE A 505 -40.44 16.09 11.93
C PHE A 505 -41.82 15.58 12.29
N GLU A 506 -42.01 14.94 13.43
CA GLU A 506 -43.33 14.53 13.94
C GLU A 506 -44.30 15.72 14.05
N ARG A 507 -43.76 16.89 14.41
CA ARG A 507 -44.55 18.12 14.55
C ARG A 507 -44.73 18.83 13.22
N MET A 508 -43.68 18.95 12.39
CA MET A 508 -43.77 19.54 11.05
C MET A 508 -44.77 18.80 10.17
N LEU A 509 -44.85 17.47 10.28
CA LEU A 509 -45.81 16.63 9.52
C LEU A 509 -47.26 16.86 9.94
N GLN A 510 -47.54 17.61 10.99
CA GLN A 510 -48.89 18.09 11.35
C GLN A 510 -49.27 19.38 10.62
N ASP A 511 -48.30 20.08 10.00
CA ASP A 511 -48.56 21.22 9.14
C ASP A 511 -48.93 20.76 7.71
N PRO A 512 -50.17 21.09 7.23
CA PRO A 512 -50.58 20.76 5.87
C PRO A 512 -49.70 21.38 4.79
N ALA A 513 -49.05 22.53 5.04
CA ALA A 513 -48.15 23.17 4.11
C ALA A 513 -46.84 22.38 3.96
N PHE A 514 -46.27 21.91 5.05
CA PHE A 514 -45.12 21.03 5.05
C PHE A 514 -45.40 19.71 4.29
N VAL A 515 -46.53 19.08 4.60
CA VAL A 515 -46.96 17.83 3.95
C VAL A 515 -47.15 18.00 2.44
N ARG A 516 -47.68 19.13 1.98
CA ARG A 516 -47.78 19.40 0.52
C ARG A 516 -46.41 19.47 -0.12
N LYS A 517 -45.46 20.21 0.48
CA LYS A 517 -44.06 20.29 -0.02
C LYS A 517 -43.37 18.90 -0.07
N VAL A 518 -43.54 18.08 0.96
CA VAL A 518 -43.02 16.69 0.99
C VAL A 518 -43.59 15.88 -0.17
N LYS A 519 -44.88 15.93 -0.43
CA LYS A 519 -45.52 15.22 -1.54
C LYS A 519 -44.99 15.68 -2.91
N GLU A 520 -44.82 16.98 -3.10
CA GLU A 520 -44.24 17.57 -4.32
C GLU A 520 -42.81 17.10 -4.54
N ARG A 521 -41.99 17.11 -3.49
CA ARG A 521 -40.59 16.70 -3.57
C ARG A 521 -40.41 15.19 -3.78
N ILE A 522 -41.26 14.37 -3.17
CA ILE A 522 -41.28 12.92 -3.50
C ILE A 522 -41.58 12.70 -5.01
N GLY A 523 -42.49 13.50 -5.58
CA GLY A 523 -42.76 13.46 -7.04
C GLY A 523 -41.57 13.86 -7.90
N TYR A 524 -40.75 14.79 -7.42
CA TYR A 524 -39.53 15.23 -8.11
C TYR A 524 -38.43 14.16 -8.10
N PHE A 525 -38.25 13.45 -6.99
CA PHE A 525 -37.22 12.40 -6.87
C PHE A 525 -37.63 11.03 -7.49
N LYS A 526 -38.87 10.88 -7.93
CA LYS A 526 -39.35 9.71 -8.69
C LYS A 526 -38.94 9.77 -10.16
#